data_ad8d993a6c8a8144925c52648f0547c1
#
_entry.id   ad8d993a6c8a8144925c52648f0547c1
#
_cell.length_a   1.000
_cell.length_b   1.000
_cell.length_c   1.000
_cell.angle_alpha   90.00
_cell.angle_beta   90.00
_cell.angle_gamma   90.00
#
_symmetry.space_group_name_H-M   'P 1'
#
loop_
_entity.id
_entity.type
_entity.pdbx_description
1 polymer ?
#
loop_
_entity_poly.entity_id
_entity_poly.type
_entity_poly.pdbx_seq_one_letter_code
_entity_poly.pdbx_strand_id
1 'polypeptide(L)'
;ALDMASLVAGTKYRGDFEERFKNLLEELVRDGSAILFVDEFHTIVGAGAAEGAIDAASILKPVLARGELQLIGATTNQEFRTHIQKDAALERRFGKVQIEEPTPEQAVGILEGLAPRYERYHSVKLPPETLREAVELSVRYLPGRCLPDKAIDLVDEACAAARIRAEREHQPSPVLTREEVAQVVARASGIPAERVGEKERERLARLEARLNEEIVGQQRAVAAVAGAIRRSRTGLGEPGRPIGAMLFLGPTGVGKTALAKALA
;
A
#
# COMPACT_ATOMS: atom_id res chain seq x y z
N ALA A 1 -3.80 -17.08 18.13
CA ALA A 1 -4.50 -16.20 17.18
C ALA A 1 -5.92 -16.71 16.98
N LEU A 2 -6.88 -15.81 16.99
CA LEU A 2 -8.29 -16.12 16.75
C LEU A 2 -8.63 -15.80 15.30
N ASP A 3 -9.13 -16.80 14.59
CA ASP A 3 -9.73 -16.66 13.28
C ASP A 3 -11.26 -16.63 13.41
N MET A 4 -11.84 -15.46 13.17
CA MET A 4 -13.28 -15.26 13.25
C MET A 4 -14.04 -16.07 12.19
N ALA A 5 -13.47 -16.29 11.01
CA ALA A 5 -14.10 -17.09 9.97
C ALA A 5 -14.25 -18.55 10.41
N SER A 6 -13.24 -19.10 11.10
CA SER A 6 -13.29 -20.46 11.67
C SER A 6 -14.32 -20.61 12.77
N LEU A 7 -14.54 -19.57 13.59
CA LEU A 7 -15.57 -19.59 14.64
C LEU A 7 -17.00 -19.60 14.08
N VAL A 8 -17.22 -18.85 13.00
CA VAL A 8 -18.52 -18.79 12.32
C VAL A 8 -18.77 -20.04 11.47
N ALA A 9 -17.71 -20.68 10.98
CA ALA A 9 -17.84 -21.86 10.13
C ALA A 9 -18.59 -23.01 10.86
N GLY A 10 -19.68 -23.50 10.23
CA GLY A 10 -20.50 -24.58 10.79
C GLY A 10 -21.53 -24.18 11.85
N THR A 11 -21.67 -22.87 12.16
CA THR A 11 -22.78 -22.39 12.99
C THR A 11 -23.99 -22.11 12.09
N LYS A 12 -25.14 -22.72 12.39
CA LYS A 12 -26.39 -22.46 11.65
C LYS A 12 -27.20 -21.34 12.25
N TYR A 13 -27.02 -21.08 13.55
CA TYR A 13 -27.78 -20.10 14.31
C TYR A 13 -26.82 -19.18 15.09
N ARG A 14 -27.27 -17.97 15.33
CA ARG A 14 -26.55 -16.96 16.13
C ARG A 14 -26.15 -17.50 17.52
N GLY A 15 -27.01 -18.24 18.17
CA GLY A 15 -26.77 -18.83 19.51
C GLY A 15 -25.60 -19.79 19.55
N ASP A 16 -25.37 -20.57 18.47
CA ASP A 16 -24.26 -21.53 18.38
C ASP A 16 -22.90 -20.83 18.38
N PHE A 17 -22.82 -19.68 17.70
CA PHE A 17 -21.62 -18.86 17.69
C PHE A 17 -21.38 -18.20 19.06
N GLU A 18 -22.42 -17.59 19.64
CA GLU A 18 -22.32 -16.91 20.93
C GLU A 18 -21.86 -17.90 22.02
N GLU A 19 -22.38 -19.10 22.02
CA GLU A 19 -21.99 -20.15 22.95
C GLU A 19 -20.54 -20.61 22.74
N ARG A 20 -20.14 -20.86 21.50
CA ARG A 20 -18.73 -21.23 21.18
C ARG A 20 -17.75 -20.15 21.59
N PHE A 21 -18.06 -18.89 21.27
CA PHE A 21 -17.20 -17.77 21.60
C PHE A 21 -17.10 -17.54 23.10
N LYS A 22 -18.21 -17.68 23.82
CA LYS A 22 -18.24 -17.60 25.27
C LYS A 22 -17.42 -18.73 25.93
N ASN A 23 -17.57 -19.96 25.48
CA ASN A 23 -16.81 -21.10 25.96
C ASN A 23 -15.30 -20.91 25.73
N LEU A 24 -14.90 -20.43 24.57
CA LEU A 24 -13.52 -20.09 24.26
C LEU A 24 -12.96 -19.04 25.23
N LEU A 25 -13.70 -17.96 25.49
CA LEU A 25 -13.26 -16.91 26.42
C LEU A 25 -13.17 -17.42 27.85
N GLU A 26 -14.11 -18.27 28.31
CA GLU A 26 -14.07 -18.88 29.63
C GLU A 26 -12.85 -19.81 29.80
N GLU A 27 -12.48 -20.56 28.75
CA GLU A 27 -11.28 -21.40 28.74
C GLU A 27 -10.01 -20.55 28.84
N LEU A 28 -9.91 -19.48 28.04
CA LEU A 28 -8.76 -18.56 28.07
C LEU A 28 -8.61 -17.85 29.43
N VAL A 29 -9.72 -17.43 30.03
CA VAL A 29 -9.71 -16.81 31.36
C VAL A 29 -9.27 -17.81 32.41
N ARG A 30 -9.71 -19.08 32.32
CA ARG A 30 -9.32 -20.14 33.25
C ARG A 30 -7.83 -20.49 33.12
N ASP A 31 -7.30 -20.51 31.92
CA ASP A 31 -5.87 -20.75 31.67
C ASP A 31 -4.99 -19.61 32.25
N GLY A 32 -5.42 -18.36 32.11
CA GLY A 32 -4.78 -17.18 32.68
C GLY A 32 -3.38 -16.82 32.14
N SER A 33 -2.78 -17.70 31.35
CA SER A 33 -1.44 -17.50 30.74
C SER A 33 -1.49 -17.10 29.27
N ALA A 34 -2.65 -17.27 28.64
CA ALA A 34 -2.82 -17.04 27.21
C ALA A 34 -3.07 -15.56 26.89
N ILE A 35 -2.44 -15.08 25.82
CA ILE A 35 -2.73 -13.78 25.20
C ILE A 35 -3.54 -14.05 23.93
N LEU A 36 -4.77 -13.53 23.87
CA LEU A 36 -5.60 -13.64 22.68
C LEU A 36 -5.21 -12.59 21.64
N PHE A 37 -4.75 -13.04 20.47
CA PHE A 37 -4.54 -12.15 19.31
C PHE A 37 -5.74 -12.23 18.38
N VAL A 38 -6.28 -11.08 18.00
CA VAL A 38 -7.41 -10.94 17.07
C VAL A 38 -7.02 -10.00 15.96
N ASP A 39 -6.91 -10.56 14.76
CA ASP A 39 -6.75 -9.76 13.55
C ASP A 39 -8.10 -9.18 13.10
N GLU A 40 -8.07 -8.05 12.40
CA GLU A 40 -9.26 -7.32 11.97
C GLU A 40 -10.28 -7.14 13.11
N PHE A 41 -9.79 -6.71 14.27
CA PHE A 41 -10.60 -6.60 15.51
C PHE A 41 -11.91 -5.83 15.33
N HIS A 42 -11.97 -4.90 14.37
CA HIS A 42 -13.18 -4.17 14.01
C HIS A 42 -14.33 -5.08 13.57
N THR A 43 -14.03 -6.27 13.03
CA THR A 43 -15.07 -7.23 12.61
C THR A 43 -15.89 -7.76 13.79
N ILE A 44 -15.25 -7.87 14.96
CA ILE A 44 -15.93 -8.26 16.20
C ILE A 44 -16.87 -7.15 16.70
N VAL A 45 -16.45 -5.89 16.52
CA VAL A 45 -17.17 -4.72 17.07
C VAL A 45 -18.22 -4.19 16.08
N GLY A 46 -17.96 -4.28 14.77
CA GLY A 46 -18.82 -3.74 13.72
C GLY A 46 -19.95 -4.66 13.27
N ALA A 47 -19.89 -5.93 13.58
CA ALA A 47 -20.88 -6.92 13.14
C ALA A 47 -22.30 -6.68 13.67
N GLY A 48 -22.49 -5.88 14.73
CA GLY A 48 -23.77 -5.61 15.36
C GLY A 48 -24.71 -4.62 14.62
N ALA A 49 -24.27 -4.01 13.52
CA ALA A 49 -25.05 -2.95 12.83
C ALA A 49 -26.08 -3.47 11.81
N ALA A 50 -26.03 -4.73 11.39
CA ALA A 50 -26.99 -5.34 10.48
C ALA A 50 -27.98 -6.23 11.26
N GLU A 51 -29.28 -6.20 10.87
CA GLU A 51 -30.28 -7.11 11.45
C GLU A 51 -29.83 -8.58 11.26
N GLY A 52 -29.55 -9.28 12.37
CA GLY A 52 -29.04 -10.65 12.37
C GLY A 52 -27.52 -10.79 12.50
N ALA A 53 -26.77 -9.70 12.58
CA ALA A 53 -25.33 -9.75 12.79
C ALA A 53 -24.93 -10.18 14.20
N ILE A 54 -23.84 -10.92 14.28
CA ILE A 54 -23.32 -11.51 15.50
C ILE A 54 -22.65 -10.42 16.34
N ASP A 55 -23.19 -10.10 17.51
CA ASP A 55 -22.60 -9.11 18.43
C ASP A 55 -21.60 -9.78 19.39
N ALA A 56 -20.44 -10.14 18.85
CA ALA A 56 -19.36 -10.68 19.67
C ALA A 56 -18.79 -9.64 20.65
N ALA A 57 -18.97 -8.36 20.37
CA ALA A 57 -18.55 -7.28 21.26
C ALA A 57 -19.30 -7.29 22.59
N SER A 58 -20.59 -7.65 22.60
CA SER A 58 -21.37 -7.73 23.84
C SER A 58 -20.85 -8.80 24.79
N ILE A 59 -20.30 -9.89 24.27
CA ILE A 59 -19.71 -10.98 25.05
C ILE A 59 -18.31 -10.62 25.53
N LEU A 60 -17.54 -9.93 24.70
CA LEU A 60 -16.14 -9.57 24.99
C LEU A 60 -16.02 -8.42 26.01
N LYS A 61 -16.89 -7.40 25.92
CA LYS A 61 -16.86 -6.23 26.80
C LYS A 61 -16.85 -6.54 28.30
N PRO A 62 -17.66 -7.42 28.82
CA PRO A 62 -17.64 -7.77 30.25
C PRO A 62 -16.33 -8.41 30.72
N VAL A 63 -15.73 -9.27 29.88
CA VAL A 63 -14.46 -9.95 30.18
C VAL A 63 -13.30 -8.94 30.19
N LEU A 64 -13.26 -8.06 29.20
CA LEU A 64 -12.28 -6.96 29.15
C LEU A 64 -12.49 -5.96 30.31
N ALA A 65 -13.74 -5.72 30.70
CA ALA A 65 -14.04 -4.80 31.78
C ALA A 65 -13.50 -5.30 33.13
N ARG A 66 -13.50 -6.62 33.39
CA ARG A 66 -12.95 -7.24 34.59
C ARG A 66 -11.43 -7.41 34.56
N GLY A 67 -10.79 -7.22 33.38
CA GLY A 67 -9.34 -7.41 33.22
C GLY A 67 -8.92 -8.89 33.30
N GLU A 68 -9.83 -9.80 33.02
CA GLU A 68 -9.62 -11.25 33.14
C GLU A 68 -8.90 -11.85 31.91
N LEU A 69 -8.83 -11.10 30.80
CA LEU A 69 -8.27 -11.55 29.54
C LEU A 69 -7.21 -10.57 29.04
N GLN A 70 -6.06 -11.09 28.66
CA GLN A 70 -5.06 -10.33 27.89
C GLN A 70 -5.36 -10.46 26.40
N LEU A 71 -5.57 -9.32 25.72
CA LEU A 71 -5.94 -9.27 24.32
C LEU A 71 -5.11 -8.27 23.55
N ILE A 72 -4.67 -8.68 22.36
CA ILE A 72 -4.05 -7.84 21.34
C ILE A 72 -4.97 -7.84 20.13
N GLY A 73 -5.52 -6.68 19.77
CA GLY A 73 -6.32 -6.50 18.57
C GLY A 73 -5.54 -5.73 17.51
N ALA A 74 -5.53 -6.21 16.27
CA ALA A 74 -5.02 -5.49 15.12
C ALA A 74 -6.17 -4.93 14.29
N THR A 75 -6.03 -3.69 13.81
CA THR A 75 -7.03 -3.03 12.95
C THR A 75 -6.41 -1.85 12.22
N THR A 76 -7.09 -1.33 11.20
CA THR A 76 -6.65 -0.11 10.51
C THR A 76 -7.04 1.15 11.30
N ASN A 77 -6.34 2.26 11.06
CA ASN A 77 -6.67 3.57 11.66
C ASN A 77 -8.10 4.03 11.32
N GLN A 78 -8.56 3.73 10.12
CA GLN A 78 -9.90 4.09 9.65
C GLN A 78 -10.97 3.29 10.42
N GLU A 79 -10.82 1.97 10.47
CA GLU A 79 -11.75 1.07 11.18
C GLU A 79 -11.76 1.33 12.69
N PHE A 80 -10.59 1.63 13.28
CA PHE A 80 -10.50 2.05 14.67
C PHE A 80 -11.40 3.28 14.95
N ARG A 81 -11.30 4.32 14.12
CA ARG A 81 -12.12 5.54 14.27
C ARG A 81 -13.60 5.27 14.05
N THR A 82 -13.93 4.39 13.13
CA THR A 82 -15.32 4.11 12.72
C THR A 82 -16.05 3.23 13.72
N HIS A 83 -15.39 2.21 14.27
CA HIS A 83 -16.01 1.17 15.06
C HIS A 83 -15.59 1.18 16.53
N ILE A 84 -14.30 1.34 16.85
CA ILE A 84 -13.80 1.15 18.21
C ILE A 84 -13.85 2.47 18.99
N GLN A 85 -13.43 3.57 18.40
CA GLN A 85 -13.39 4.88 19.07
C GLN A 85 -14.77 5.41 19.45
N LYS A 86 -15.83 4.99 18.76
CA LYS A 86 -17.21 5.35 19.07
C LYS A 86 -17.77 4.60 20.28
N ASP A 87 -17.14 3.49 20.66
CA ASP A 87 -17.52 2.69 21.79
C ASP A 87 -16.64 3.02 23.01
N ALA A 88 -17.13 3.90 23.87
CA ALA A 88 -16.40 4.38 25.03
C ALA A 88 -16.00 3.25 26.02
N ALA A 89 -16.70 2.12 26.02
CA ALA A 89 -16.37 0.99 26.87
C ALA A 89 -15.14 0.24 26.37
N LEU A 90 -14.99 0.11 25.06
CA LEU A 90 -13.83 -0.50 24.44
C LEU A 90 -12.65 0.48 24.40
N GLU A 91 -12.86 1.73 24.00
CA GLU A 91 -11.78 2.71 23.87
C GLU A 91 -10.96 2.86 25.16
N ARG A 92 -11.64 2.85 26.33
CA ARG A 92 -10.97 2.99 27.63
C ARG A 92 -10.18 1.76 28.07
N ARG A 93 -10.35 0.61 27.41
CA ARG A 93 -9.74 -0.67 27.80
C ARG A 93 -8.53 -1.01 26.94
N PHE A 94 -8.41 -0.41 25.77
CA PHE A 94 -7.28 -0.65 24.88
C PHE A 94 -6.22 0.45 24.96
N GLY A 95 -4.98 0.04 25.26
CA GLY A 95 -3.80 0.87 24.99
C GLY A 95 -3.55 0.94 23.49
N LYS A 96 -3.47 2.16 22.94
CA LYS A 96 -3.20 2.36 21.49
C LYS A 96 -1.71 2.21 21.23
N VAL A 97 -1.35 1.28 20.36
CA VAL A 97 0.00 1.13 19.83
C VAL A 97 -0.05 1.45 18.33
N GLN A 98 0.52 2.58 17.95
CA GLN A 98 0.56 3.00 16.56
C GLN A 98 1.69 2.27 15.82
N ILE A 99 1.35 1.55 14.76
CA ILE A 99 2.31 0.96 13.82
C ILE A 99 2.36 1.85 12.59
N GLU A 100 3.50 2.45 12.34
CA GLU A 100 3.70 3.36 11.21
C GLU A 100 4.14 2.60 9.96
N GLU A 101 3.85 3.18 8.79
CA GLU A 101 4.37 2.69 7.51
C GLU A 101 5.90 2.76 7.52
N PRO A 102 6.61 1.71 7.10
CA PRO A 102 8.07 1.76 7.05
C PRO A 102 8.57 2.78 6.03
N THR A 103 9.74 3.38 6.32
CA THR A 103 10.40 4.24 5.34
C THR A 103 10.84 3.42 4.11
N PRO A 104 11.09 4.06 2.95
CA PRO A 104 11.60 3.34 1.78
C PRO A 104 12.86 2.51 2.06
N GLU A 105 13.79 3.04 2.87
CA GLU A 105 15.01 2.34 3.26
C GLU A 105 14.72 1.10 4.12
N GLN A 106 13.78 1.22 5.05
CA GLN A 106 13.32 0.09 5.87
C GLN A 106 12.61 -0.95 5.02
N ALA A 107 11.80 -0.52 4.05
CA ALA A 107 11.11 -1.42 3.13
C ALA A 107 12.11 -2.21 2.25
N VAL A 108 13.21 -1.58 1.80
CA VAL A 108 14.30 -2.30 1.11
C VAL A 108 14.87 -3.39 2.02
N GLY A 109 15.17 -3.09 3.29
CA GLY A 109 15.67 -4.09 4.24
C GLY A 109 14.69 -5.25 4.47
N ILE A 110 13.38 -4.96 4.49
CA ILE A 110 12.34 -6.00 4.58
C ILE A 110 12.36 -6.89 3.33
N LEU A 111 12.41 -6.31 2.12
CA LEU A 111 12.49 -7.07 0.88
C LEU A 111 13.77 -7.91 0.78
N GLU A 112 14.92 -7.38 1.19
CA GLU A 112 16.18 -8.14 1.26
C GLU A 112 16.06 -9.35 2.19
N GLY A 113 15.40 -9.19 3.34
CA GLY A 113 15.10 -10.30 4.25
C GLY A 113 14.16 -11.36 3.67
N LEU A 114 13.23 -10.96 2.81
CA LEU A 114 12.28 -11.85 2.14
C LEU A 114 12.84 -12.49 0.85
N ALA A 115 13.83 -11.86 0.23
CA ALA A 115 14.39 -12.27 -1.07
C ALA A 115 14.75 -13.76 -1.14
N PRO A 116 15.44 -14.40 -0.16
CA PRO A 116 15.77 -15.83 -0.24
C PRO A 116 14.55 -16.75 -0.31
N ARG A 117 13.40 -16.31 0.23
CA ARG A 117 12.14 -17.06 0.17
C ARG A 117 11.50 -16.96 -1.22
N TYR A 118 11.47 -15.76 -1.79
CA TYR A 118 10.95 -15.50 -3.13
C TYR A 118 11.83 -16.15 -4.21
N GLU A 119 13.16 -16.07 -4.08
CA GLU A 119 14.10 -16.73 -4.98
C GLU A 119 13.88 -18.25 -5.05
N ARG A 120 13.65 -18.88 -3.91
CA ARG A 120 13.33 -20.33 -3.86
C ARG A 120 11.98 -20.67 -4.47
N TYR A 121 10.97 -19.83 -4.22
CA TYR A 121 9.61 -20.07 -4.70
C TYR A 121 9.49 -19.90 -6.22
N HIS A 122 10.03 -18.79 -6.74
CA HIS A 122 9.96 -18.46 -8.16
C HIS A 122 11.11 -19.04 -8.99
N SER A 123 12.17 -19.53 -8.36
CA SER A 123 13.43 -19.93 -9.03
C SER A 123 14.06 -18.79 -9.84
N VAL A 124 14.00 -17.56 -9.32
CA VAL A 124 14.51 -16.31 -9.92
C VAL A 124 15.46 -15.66 -8.94
N LYS A 125 16.60 -15.15 -9.38
CA LYS A 125 17.51 -14.38 -8.54
C LYS A 125 17.07 -12.93 -8.42
N LEU A 126 17.18 -12.39 -7.20
CA LEU A 126 16.75 -11.04 -6.83
C LEU A 126 17.94 -10.16 -6.46
N PRO A 127 18.51 -9.40 -7.40
CA PRO A 127 19.59 -8.46 -7.10
C PRO A 127 19.12 -7.37 -6.12
N PRO A 128 19.95 -6.95 -5.13
CA PRO A 128 19.58 -5.90 -4.18
C PRO A 128 19.22 -4.56 -4.84
N GLU A 129 19.88 -4.22 -5.94
CA GLU A 129 19.56 -3.03 -6.73
C GLU A 129 18.15 -3.07 -7.33
N THR A 130 17.69 -4.24 -7.77
CA THR A 130 16.34 -4.41 -8.32
C THR A 130 15.27 -4.31 -7.22
N LEU A 131 15.56 -4.82 -6.01
CA LEU A 131 14.68 -4.67 -4.86
C LEU A 131 14.53 -3.20 -4.43
N ARG A 132 15.63 -2.46 -4.40
CA ARG A 132 15.62 -1.01 -4.12
C ARG A 132 14.77 -0.27 -5.13
N GLU A 133 14.94 -0.58 -6.41
CA GLU A 133 14.16 0.03 -7.46
C GLU A 133 12.67 -0.31 -7.38
N ALA A 134 12.32 -1.55 -7.03
CA ALA A 134 10.91 -1.93 -6.81
C ALA A 134 10.26 -1.07 -5.73
N VAL A 135 10.97 -0.78 -4.63
CA VAL A 135 10.49 0.14 -3.59
C VAL A 135 10.33 1.56 -4.14
N GLU A 136 11.35 2.11 -4.81
CA GLU A 136 11.32 3.47 -5.37
C GLU A 136 10.17 3.65 -6.37
N LEU A 137 10.00 2.69 -7.29
CA LEU A 137 8.93 2.71 -8.28
C LEU A 137 7.55 2.55 -7.62
N SER A 138 7.42 1.70 -6.60
CA SER A 138 6.16 1.55 -5.86
C SER A 138 5.74 2.84 -5.16
N VAL A 139 6.68 3.53 -4.52
CA VAL A 139 6.42 4.81 -3.84
C VAL A 139 5.99 5.88 -4.86
N ARG A 140 6.65 5.91 -6.00
CA ARG A 140 6.43 6.94 -7.03
C ARG A 140 5.14 6.77 -7.82
N TYR A 141 4.79 5.53 -8.16
CA TYR A 141 3.71 5.24 -9.11
C TYR A 141 2.48 4.57 -8.51
N LEU A 142 2.56 4.10 -7.25
CA LEU A 142 1.45 3.45 -6.55
C LEU A 142 1.10 4.17 -5.23
N PRO A 143 0.63 5.43 -5.27
CA PRO A 143 0.37 6.22 -4.07
C PRO A 143 -0.82 5.72 -3.25
N GLY A 144 -1.72 4.93 -3.84
CA GLY A 144 -2.93 4.41 -3.18
C GLY A 144 -2.70 3.19 -2.28
N ARG A 145 -1.47 2.69 -2.16
CA ARG A 145 -1.11 1.53 -1.33
C ARG A 145 0.06 1.87 -0.41
N CYS A 146 0.18 1.15 0.72
CA CYS A 146 1.24 1.35 1.71
C CYS A 146 2.43 0.41 1.51
N LEU A 147 3.62 0.83 1.98
CA LEU A 147 4.77 -0.04 2.16
C LEU A 147 4.56 -0.92 3.41
N PRO A 148 5.15 -2.12 3.48
CA PRO A 148 5.97 -2.76 2.43
C PRO A 148 5.14 -3.48 1.35
N ASP A 149 3.84 -3.70 1.55
CA ASP A 149 2.99 -4.58 0.74
C ASP A 149 3.03 -4.24 -0.75
N LYS A 150 2.89 -2.96 -1.13
CA LYS A 150 2.95 -2.56 -2.54
C LYS A 150 4.26 -2.92 -3.23
N ALA A 151 5.38 -2.94 -2.51
CA ALA A 151 6.68 -3.31 -3.06
C ALA A 151 6.85 -4.84 -3.09
N ILE A 152 6.31 -5.55 -2.10
CA ILE A 152 6.26 -7.01 -2.06
C ILE A 152 5.45 -7.55 -3.24
N ASP A 153 4.23 -7.02 -3.45
CA ASP A 153 3.37 -7.40 -4.57
C ASP A 153 4.06 -7.20 -5.92
N LEU A 154 4.76 -6.05 -6.08
CA LEU A 154 5.53 -5.78 -7.31
C LEU A 154 6.63 -6.81 -7.55
N VAL A 155 7.39 -7.17 -6.52
CA VAL A 155 8.47 -8.15 -6.63
C VAL A 155 7.89 -9.54 -6.92
N ASP A 156 6.81 -9.93 -6.27
CA ASP A 156 6.15 -11.22 -6.50
C ASP A 156 5.67 -11.36 -7.95
N GLU A 157 4.93 -10.35 -8.44
CA GLU A 157 4.42 -10.35 -9.82
C GLU A 157 5.55 -10.27 -10.86
N ALA A 158 6.61 -9.49 -10.58
CA ALA A 158 7.76 -9.39 -11.47
C ALA A 158 8.57 -10.71 -11.51
N CYS A 159 8.73 -11.40 -10.39
CA CYS A 159 9.34 -12.72 -10.34
C CYS A 159 8.53 -13.76 -11.14
N ALA A 160 7.21 -13.74 -11.03
CA ALA A 160 6.33 -14.61 -11.81
C ALA A 160 6.50 -14.34 -13.32
N ALA A 161 6.57 -13.08 -13.74
CA ALA A 161 6.79 -12.69 -15.13
C ALA A 161 8.18 -13.14 -15.63
N ALA A 162 9.24 -12.95 -14.82
CA ALA A 162 10.60 -13.35 -15.12
C ALA A 162 10.70 -14.88 -15.30
N ARG A 163 10.02 -15.65 -14.46
CA ARG A 163 9.94 -17.11 -14.57
C ARG A 163 9.29 -17.55 -15.88
N ILE A 164 8.14 -16.96 -16.23
CA ILE A 164 7.43 -17.30 -17.49
C ILE A 164 8.31 -16.98 -18.70
N ARG A 165 9.02 -15.83 -18.68
CA ARG A 165 9.98 -15.49 -19.73
C ARG A 165 11.11 -16.52 -19.82
N ALA A 166 11.71 -16.87 -18.67
CA ALA A 166 12.79 -17.83 -18.62
C ALA A 166 12.40 -19.24 -19.14
N GLU A 167 11.18 -19.69 -18.84
CA GLU A 167 10.64 -20.95 -19.38
C GLU A 167 10.54 -20.91 -20.92
N ARG A 168 10.11 -19.78 -21.49
CA ARG A 168 10.04 -19.59 -22.95
C ARG A 168 11.42 -19.54 -23.61
N GLU A 169 12.39 -18.91 -22.95
CA GLU A 169 13.75 -18.70 -23.45
C GLU A 169 14.71 -19.83 -23.05
N HIS A 170 14.24 -20.86 -22.35
CA HIS A 170 15.02 -21.99 -21.83
C HIS A 170 16.21 -21.55 -20.96
N GLN A 171 16.02 -20.48 -20.17
CA GLN A 171 17.03 -19.97 -19.22
C GLN A 171 16.95 -20.74 -17.88
N PRO A 172 18.00 -21.43 -17.44
CA PRO A 172 17.95 -22.27 -16.24
C PRO A 172 17.96 -21.49 -14.92
N SER A 173 18.40 -20.22 -14.92
CA SER A 173 18.51 -19.40 -13.71
C SER A 173 18.25 -17.92 -14.06
N PRO A 174 16.97 -17.54 -14.18
CA PRO A 174 16.62 -16.17 -14.49
C PRO A 174 16.99 -15.21 -13.35
N VAL A 175 17.37 -14.00 -13.72
CA VAL A 175 17.63 -12.89 -12.81
C VAL A 175 16.53 -11.85 -13.04
N LEU A 176 15.93 -11.35 -11.96
CA LEU A 176 14.93 -10.30 -12.07
C LEU A 176 15.57 -9.01 -12.59
N THR A 177 15.03 -8.49 -13.67
CA THR A 177 15.52 -7.27 -14.30
C THR A 177 14.69 -6.05 -13.89
N ARG A 178 15.30 -4.89 -14.05
CA ARG A 178 14.67 -3.59 -13.87
C ARG A 178 13.47 -3.41 -14.79
N GLU A 179 13.62 -3.83 -16.03
CA GLU A 179 12.60 -3.73 -17.07
C GLU A 179 11.34 -4.53 -16.69
N GLU A 180 11.50 -5.70 -16.07
CA GLU A 180 10.37 -6.51 -15.61
C GLU A 180 9.62 -5.83 -14.49
N VAL A 181 10.32 -5.26 -13.51
CA VAL A 181 9.69 -4.44 -12.45
C VAL A 181 8.95 -3.24 -13.05
N ALA A 182 9.58 -2.52 -13.98
CA ALA A 182 8.97 -1.37 -14.66
C ALA A 182 7.71 -1.76 -15.45
N GLN A 183 7.69 -2.95 -16.11
CA GLN A 183 6.52 -3.47 -16.80
C GLN A 183 5.35 -3.78 -15.85
N VAL A 184 5.64 -4.34 -14.67
CA VAL A 184 4.60 -4.60 -13.65
C VAL A 184 4.02 -3.27 -13.15
N VAL A 185 4.88 -2.31 -12.81
CA VAL A 185 4.44 -0.96 -12.40
C VAL A 185 3.60 -0.30 -13.50
N ALA A 186 4.01 -0.42 -14.76
CA ALA A 186 3.26 0.13 -15.89
C ALA A 186 1.84 -0.46 -15.98
N ARG A 187 1.70 -1.77 -15.80
CA ARG A 187 0.39 -2.44 -15.77
C ARG A 187 -0.46 -1.99 -14.60
N ALA A 188 0.14 -1.89 -13.41
CA ALA A 188 -0.56 -1.50 -12.18
C ALA A 188 -0.97 -0.03 -12.14
N SER A 189 -0.16 0.87 -12.73
CA SER A 189 -0.38 2.33 -12.73
C SER A 189 -1.08 2.85 -13.97
N GLY A 190 -1.12 2.07 -15.07
CA GLY A 190 -1.58 2.51 -16.38
C GLY A 190 -0.61 3.45 -17.13
N ILE A 191 0.63 3.61 -16.63
CA ILE A 191 1.67 4.46 -17.23
C ILE A 191 2.53 3.60 -18.16
N PRO A 192 2.85 4.02 -19.40
CA PRO A 192 3.71 3.25 -20.29
C PRO A 192 5.06 2.88 -19.66
N ALA A 193 5.52 1.63 -19.90
CA ALA A 193 6.71 1.09 -19.26
C ALA A 193 7.99 1.91 -19.58
N GLU A 194 8.08 2.46 -20.77
CA GLU A 194 9.17 3.33 -21.21
C GLU A 194 9.29 4.59 -20.34
N ARG A 195 8.18 5.04 -19.75
CA ARG A 195 8.14 6.20 -18.85
C ARG A 195 8.45 5.82 -17.40
N VAL A 196 8.18 4.60 -17.00
CA VAL A 196 8.38 4.14 -15.60
C VAL A 196 9.87 4.01 -15.28
N GLY A 197 10.69 3.52 -16.21
CA GLY A 197 12.12 3.30 -16.02
C GLY A 197 13.01 4.55 -16.25
N GLU A 198 12.46 5.65 -16.78
CA GLU A 198 13.23 6.84 -17.11
C GLU A 198 13.63 7.62 -15.85
N LYS A 199 14.94 7.85 -15.66
CA LYS A 199 15.43 8.65 -14.53
C LYS A 199 14.80 10.05 -14.59
N GLU A 200 14.37 10.56 -13.44
CA GLU A 200 13.71 11.88 -13.35
C GLU A 200 14.54 13.00 -13.99
N ARG A 201 15.86 12.88 -13.89
CA ARG A 201 16.80 13.80 -14.52
C ARG A 201 16.73 13.81 -16.05
N GLU A 202 16.57 12.62 -16.65
CA GLU A 202 16.45 12.46 -18.11
C GLU A 202 15.08 12.96 -18.59
N ARG A 203 14.01 12.65 -17.85
CA ARG A 203 12.66 13.19 -18.13
C ARG A 203 12.65 14.72 -18.08
N LEU A 204 13.25 15.31 -17.06
CA LEU A 204 13.34 16.77 -16.91
C LEU A 204 14.21 17.40 -18.00
N ALA A 205 15.27 16.73 -18.45
CA ALA A 205 16.09 17.20 -19.57
C ALA A 205 15.31 17.21 -20.89
N ARG A 206 14.49 16.17 -21.13
CA ARG A 206 13.69 16.03 -22.37
C ARG A 206 12.33 16.72 -22.33
N LEU A 207 11.90 17.22 -21.15
CA LEU A 207 10.57 17.79 -20.96
C LEU A 207 10.23 18.88 -21.99
N GLU A 208 11.16 19.80 -22.23
CA GLU A 208 10.96 20.90 -23.17
C GLU A 208 10.83 20.43 -24.63
N ALA A 209 11.64 19.45 -25.04
CA ALA A 209 11.54 18.86 -26.37
C ALA A 209 10.18 18.17 -26.57
N ARG A 210 9.73 17.35 -25.61
CA ARG A 210 8.43 16.66 -25.64
C ARG A 210 7.27 17.62 -25.70
N LEU A 211 7.28 18.67 -24.87
CA LEU A 211 6.21 19.67 -24.92
C LEU A 211 6.16 20.41 -26.25
N ASN A 212 7.31 20.64 -26.91
CA ASN A 212 7.38 21.26 -28.23
C ASN A 212 6.90 20.33 -29.37
N GLU A 213 6.97 19.02 -29.20
CA GLU A 213 6.37 18.05 -30.15
C GLU A 213 4.83 18.12 -30.14
N GLU A 214 4.22 18.28 -28.93
CA GLU A 214 2.76 18.33 -28.75
C GLU A 214 2.18 19.74 -28.98
N ILE A 215 2.96 20.80 -28.64
CA ILE A 215 2.50 22.19 -28.64
C ILE A 215 3.26 23.00 -29.68
N VAL A 216 2.63 23.25 -30.81
CA VAL A 216 3.21 24.02 -31.91
C VAL A 216 3.02 25.53 -31.66
N GLY A 217 4.07 26.32 -31.88
CA GLY A 217 4.01 27.78 -31.90
C GLY A 217 4.05 28.49 -30.54
N GLN A 218 4.26 27.75 -29.42
CA GLN A 218 4.30 28.31 -28.06
C GLN A 218 5.65 28.09 -27.34
N GLN A 219 6.78 28.14 -28.05
CA GLN A 219 8.13 27.83 -27.53
C GLN A 219 8.49 28.60 -26.26
N ARG A 220 8.12 29.90 -26.16
CA ARG A 220 8.41 30.71 -24.96
C ARG A 220 7.62 30.24 -23.74
N ALA A 221 6.37 29.84 -23.92
CA ALA A 221 5.54 29.31 -22.83
C ALA A 221 6.04 27.92 -22.39
N VAL A 222 6.36 27.05 -23.33
CA VAL A 222 6.95 25.73 -23.09
C VAL A 222 8.26 25.84 -22.31
N ALA A 223 9.20 26.70 -22.76
CA ALA A 223 10.48 26.91 -22.08
C ALA A 223 10.31 27.46 -20.66
N ALA A 224 9.39 28.40 -20.46
CA ALA A 224 9.09 28.96 -19.13
C ALA A 224 8.55 27.89 -18.14
N VAL A 225 7.63 27.07 -18.62
CA VAL A 225 7.03 25.97 -17.83
C VAL A 225 8.07 24.89 -17.53
N ALA A 226 8.78 24.40 -18.52
CA ALA A 226 9.83 23.39 -18.34
C ALA A 226 10.94 23.88 -17.40
N GLY A 227 11.33 25.15 -17.51
CA GLY A 227 12.29 25.78 -16.60
C GLY A 227 11.79 25.88 -15.16
N ALA A 228 10.50 26.19 -14.94
CA ALA A 228 9.92 26.25 -13.60
C ALA A 228 9.89 24.86 -12.95
N ILE A 229 9.48 23.83 -13.70
CA ILE A 229 9.45 22.44 -13.21
C ILE A 229 10.87 21.95 -12.90
N ARG A 230 11.84 22.19 -13.79
CA ARG A 230 13.24 21.83 -13.54
C ARG A 230 13.77 22.45 -12.26
N ARG A 231 13.54 23.75 -12.02
CA ARG A 231 13.97 24.43 -10.77
C ARG A 231 13.33 23.83 -9.53
N SER A 232 12.04 23.54 -9.56
CA SER A 232 11.33 22.96 -8.42
C SER A 232 11.84 21.54 -8.07
N ARG A 233 12.23 20.75 -9.06
CA ARG A 233 12.69 19.36 -8.88
C ARG A 233 14.20 19.22 -8.62
N THR A 234 14.98 20.30 -8.74
CA THR A 234 16.43 20.28 -8.44
C THR A 234 16.76 20.43 -6.94
N GLY A 235 15.78 20.29 -6.05
CA GLY A 235 16.00 20.26 -4.59
C GLY A 235 16.22 21.64 -3.93
N LEU A 236 16.03 22.74 -4.66
CA LEU A 236 16.09 24.10 -4.12
C LEU A 236 14.75 24.59 -3.51
N GLY A 237 13.71 23.74 -3.54
CA GLY A 237 12.40 24.01 -2.95
C GLY A 237 12.24 23.35 -1.58
N GLU A 238 11.48 23.97 -0.67
CA GLU A 238 11.12 23.39 0.61
C GLU A 238 10.27 22.13 0.42
N PRO A 239 10.55 21.03 1.17
CA PRO A 239 9.74 19.81 1.13
C PRO A 239 8.27 20.11 1.46
N GLY A 240 7.34 19.62 0.62
CA GLY A 240 5.89 19.80 0.84
C GLY A 240 5.26 21.03 0.18
N ARG A 241 6.04 21.90 -0.46
CA ARG A 241 5.46 22.98 -1.27
C ARG A 241 5.09 22.53 -2.68
N PRO A 242 3.95 23.02 -3.23
CA PRO A 242 3.58 22.76 -4.63
C PRO A 242 4.68 23.25 -5.59
N ILE A 243 4.83 22.58 -6.71
CA ILE A 243 5.85 22.83 -7.75
C ILE A 243 5.83 24.29 -8.23
N GLY A 244 4.68 24.95 -8.15
CA GLY A 244 4.46 26.34 -8.48
C GLY A 244 3.01 26.60 -8.88
N ALA A 245 2.57 27.85 -8.75
CA ALA A 245 1.32 28.31 -9.33
C ALA A 245 1.62 29.02 -10.64
N MET A 246 1.00 28.59 -11.74
CA MET A 246 1.21 29.18 -13.07
C MET A 246 -0.12 29.71 -13.61
N LEU A 247 -0.11 30.93 -14.10
CA LEU A 247 -1.27 31.54 -14.76
C LEU A 247 -0.99 31.70 -16.26
N PHE A 248 -1.74 30.98 -17.09
CA PHE A 248 -1.65 31.11 -18.55
C PHE A 248 -2.56 32.20 -19.05
N LEU A 249 -2.00 33.27 -19.60
CA LEU A 249 -2.71 34.43 -20.13
C LEU A 249 -2.61 34.45 -21.66
N GLY A 250 -3.73 34.71 -22.33
CA GLY A 250 -3.79 34.84 -23.79
C GLY A 250 -5.22 34.70 -24.33
N PRO A 251 -5.47 35.04 -25.60
CA PRO A 251 -6.78 34.91 -26.27
C PRO A 251 -7.32 33.47 -26.25
N THR A 252 -8.62 33.32 -26.55
CA THR A 252 -9.24 31.98 -26.68
C THR A 252 -8.65 31.24 -27.87
N GLY A 253 -8.44 29.92 -27.77
CA GLY A 253 -7.97 29.09 -28.88
C GLY A 253 -6.45 28.99 -29.07
N VAL A 254 -5.63 29.73 -28.29
CA VAL A 254 -4.13 29.75 -28.47
C VAL A 254 -3.39 28.59 -27.80
N GLY A 255 -4.08 27.57 -27.30
CA GLY A 255 -3.42 26.37 -26.75
C GLY A 255 -3.16 26.35 -25.23
N LYS A 256 -3.74 27.27 -24.43
CA LYS A 256 -3.54 27.30 -22.96
C LYS A 256 -3.92 25.96 -22.28
N THR A 257 -5.09 25.44 -22.59
CA THR A 257 -5.57 24.15 -22.06
C THR A 257 -4.78 22.97 -22.62
N ALA A 258 -4.35 23.05 -23.89
CA ALA A 258 -3.51 22.02 -24.49
C ALA A 258 -2.17 21.92 -23.75
N LEU A 259 -1.52 23.06 -23.47
CA LEU A 259 -0.27 23.09 -22.72
C LEU A 259 -0.43 22.53 -21.29
N ALA A 260 -1.55 22.85 -20.63
CA ALA A 260 -1.85 22.30 -19.29
C ALA A 260 -2.04 20.78 -19.33
N LYS A 261 -2.72 20.24 -20.35
CA LYS A 261 -2.92 18.79 -20.54
C LYS A 261 -1.65 18.05 -20.93
N ALA A 262 -0.80 18.66 -21.76
CA ALA A 262 0.49 18.07 -22.14
C ALA A 262 1.47 17.99 -20.94
N LEU A 263 1.22 18.79 -19.90
CA LEU A 263 2.02 18.84 -18.69
C LEU A 263 1.61 17.80 -17.65
N ALA A 264 0.33 17.43 -17.62
CA ALA A 264 -0.25 16.48 -16.67
C ALA A 264 0.08 15.03 -17.06
#